data_bb5439d4510181c4100848f9e668983d
#
_entry.id   bb5439d4510181c4100848f9e668983d
#
_cell.length_a   1.000
_cell.length_b   1.000
_cell.length_c   1.000
_cell.angle_alpha   90.00
_cell.angle_beta   90.00
_cell.angle_gamma   90.00
#
_symmetry.space_group_name_H-M   'P 1'
#
loop_
_entity.id
_entity.type
_entity.pdbx_description
1 polymer ?
#
loop_
_entity_poly.entity_id
_entity_poly.type
_entity_poly.pdbx_seq_one_letter_code
_entity_poly.pdbx_strand_id
1 'polypeptide(L)'
;MNIEELFQTPSKSNSVWENYVPLITNKNHTLVYITDSIEEPSCYNELCYKLKTASEAEIFTLFINTPGGYIDAATMIIDAIKTSKAKVIANISGTVASAGTIITLACDEVIVADHTAFMIHNYSGGVRGKGHEIKAHQEFMDKSLNEAFRIFYKGFLTDKEMTRVIDGHDMWMGKAEVMERLSKKYEAPTTSTLYDTGCCGELPTPARRGRKPKA
;
A
#
# COMPACT_ATOMS: atom_id res chain seq x y z
N MET A 1 26.40 -18.59 21.29
CA MET A 1 25.96 -17.46 20.43
C MET A 1 25.28 -16.49 21.36
N ASN A 2 25.89 -15.33 21.58
CA ASN A 2 25.47 -14.39 22.62
C ASN A 2 24.25 -13.59 22.10
N ILE A 3 23.21 -13.48 22.92
CA ILE A 3 21.96 -12.78 22.57
C ILE A 3 22.22 -11.30 22.23
N GLU A 4 23.27 -10.70 22.75
CA GLU A 4 23.68 -9.32 22.48
C GLU A 4 24.16 -9.08 21.03
N GLU A 5 24.62 -10.12 20.31
CA GLU A 5 25.00 -9.97 18.90
C GLU A 5 23.79 -9.89 17.94
N LEU A 6 22.60 -10.28 18.40
CA LEU A 6 21.36 -10.22 17.62
C LEU A 6 20.71 -8.80 17.63
N PHE A 7 21.15 -7.92 18.53
CA PHE A 7 20.58 -6.59 18.71
C PHE A 7 21.61 -5.45 18.54
N GLN A 8 22.60 -5.63 17.69
CA GLN A 8 23.42 -4.50 17.27
C GLN A 8 22.51 -3.54 16.44
N THR A 9 21.89 -2.60 17.14
CA THR A 9 21.31 -1.44 16.49
C THR A 9 22.45 -0.72 15.76
N PRO A 10 22.30 -0.43 14.46
CA PRO A 10 23.29 0.39 13.77
C PRO A 10 23.43 1.70 14.53
N SER A 11 24.67 2.09 14.83
CA SER A 11 24.98 3.35 15.51
C SER A 11 24.28 4.48 14.76
N LYS A 12 23.55 5.34 15.48
CA LYS A 12 22.96 6.56 14.95
C LYS A 12 24.05 7.42 14.31
N SER A 13 24.29 7.23 13.02
CA SER A 13 25.01 8.23 12.22
C SER A 13 24.00 9.31 11.89
N ASN A 14 24.35 10.56 12.10
CA ASN A 14 23.61 11.75 11.64
C ASN A 14 23.53 11.74 10.10
N SER A 15 22.69 10.91 9.52
CA SER A 15 22.56 10.76 8.09
C SER A 15 21.09 10.90 7.69
N VAL A 16 20.91 11.40 6.50
CA VAL A 16 19.69 11.64 5.71
C VAL A 16 18.64 10.50 5.72
N TRP A 17 18.85 9.46 6.54
CA TRP A 17 18.09 8.20 6.60
C TRP A 17 17.04 8.13 7.73
N GLU A 18 16.77 9.23 8.46
CA GLU A 18 15.88 9.22 9.64
C GLU A 18 14.41 8.89 9.34
N ASN A 19 14.01 8.84 8.06
CA ASN A 19 12.63 8.62 7.63
C ASN A 19 12.43 7.34 6.80
N TYR A 20 13.32 6.35 6.89
CA TYR A 20 13.15 5.09 6.16
C TYR A 20 12.35 4.07 6.98
N VAL A 21 11.45 3.38 6.30
CA VAL A 21 10.72 2.26 6.88
C VAL A 21 11.70 1.14 7.25
N PRO A 22 11.74 0.70 8.51
CA PRO A 22 12.65 -0.36 8.92
C PRO A 22 12.36 -1.68 8.19
N LEU A 23 13.37 -2.22 7.54
CA LEU A 23 13.34 -3.50 6.83
C LEU A 23 14.36 -4.45 7.46
N ILE A 24 13.91 -5.61 7.93
CA ILE A 24 14.77 -6.67 8.49
C ILE A 24 14.61 -7.90 7.61
N THR A 25 15.66 -8.28 6.89
CA THR A 25 15.65 -9.46 6.02
C THR A 25 16.45 -10.60 6.64
N ASN A 26 15.84 -11.77 6.79
CA ASN A 26 16.46 -13.01 7.20
C ASN A 26 16.16 -14.10 6.16
N LYS A 27 17.17 -14.50 5.39
CA LYS A 27 17.02 -15.42 4.25
C LYS A 27 15.93 -14.90 3.27
N ASN A 28 14.83 -15.65 3.16
CA ASN A 28 13.73 -15.34 2.24
C ASN A 28 12.56 -14.62 2.92
N HIS A 29 12.73 -14.14 4.16
CA HIS A 29 11.67 -13.46 4.89
C HIS A 29 12.09 -12.04 5.25
N THR A 30 11.33 -11.06 4.77
CA THR A 30 11.53 -9.64 5.07
C THR A 30 10.42 -9.14 5.99
N LEU A 31 10.80 -8.59 7.13
CA LEU A 31 9.92 -7.92 8.09
C LEU A 31 9.94 -6.42 7.81
N VAL A 32 8.77 -5.81 7.71
CA VAL A 32 8.56 -4.40 7.40
C VAL A 32 7.74 -3.78 8.51
N TYR A 33 8.16 -2.64 9.04
CA TYR A 33 7.45 -1.97 10.13
C TYR A 33 6.86 -0.64 9.65
N ILE A 34 5.54 -0.60 9.53
CA ILE A 34 4.74 0.62 9.24
C ILE A 34 4.01 0.97 10.55
N THR A 35 4.74 1.57 11.50
CA THR A 35 4.31 1.74 12.89
C THR A 35 4.16 3.20 13.32
N ASP A 36 4.09 4.12 12.38
CA ASP A 36 3.85 5.54 12.58
C ASP A 36 3.07 6.09 11.37
N SER A 37 2.98 7.40 11.23
CA SER A 37 2.38 8.03 10.05
C SER A 37 3.00 7.52 8.75
N ILE A 38 2.17 7.34 7.73
CA ILE A 38 2.65 7.04 6.38
C ILE A 38 3.18 8.34 5.79
N GLU A 39 4.50 8.38 5.68
CA GLU A 39 5.25 9.53 5.22
C GLU A 39 5.29 9.64 3.68
N GLU A 40 6.10 10.54 3.15
CA GLU A 40 6.24 10.77 1.71
C GLU A 40 6.68 9.51 0.94
N PRO A 41 6.32 9.38 -0.34
CA PRO A 41 6.63 8.20 -1.16
C PRO A 41 8.11 7.81 -1.16
N SER A 42 9.02 8.78 -1.08
CA SER A 42 10.48 8.54 -1.06
C SER A 42 10.95 7.65 0.09
N CYS A 43 10.23 7.66 1.22
CA CYS A 43 10.53 6.83 2.39
C CYS A 43 10.33 5.33 2.13
N TYR A 44 9.59 4.96 1.09
CA TYR A 44 9.22 3.58 0.77
C TYR A 44 9.92 3.03 -0.49
N ASN A 45 10.86 3.77 -1.06
CA ASN A 45 11.56 3.36 -2.29
C ASN A 45 12.23 1.99 -2.15
N GLU A 46 12.93 1.73 -1.02
CA GLU A 46 13.58 0.45 -0.79
C GLU A 46 12.57 -0.69 -0.66
N LEU A 47 11.48 -0.48 0.08
CA LEU A 47 10.39 -1.46 0.20
C LEU A 47 9.81 -1.79 -1.16
N CYS A 48 9.44 -0.79 -1.94
CA CYS A 48 8.86 -0.98 -3.26
C CYS A 48 9.83 -1.66 -4.24
N TYR A 49 11.11 -1.31 -4.19
CA TYR A 49 12.13 -1.99 -4.98
C TYR A 49 12.23 -3.49 -4.61
N LYS A 50 12.32 -3.81 -3.32
CA LYS A 50 12.38 -5.20 -2.85
C LYS A 50 11.14 -6.00 -3.24
N LEU A 51 9.94 -5.45 -3.05
CA LEU A 51 8.70 -6.09 -3.47
C LEU A 51 8.65 -6.38 -4.98
N LYS A 52 9.01 -5.40 -5.82
CA LYS A 52 8.98 -5.53 -7.28
C LYS A 52 10.03 -6.49 -7.84
N THR A 53 11.13 -6.71 -7.12
CA THR A 53 12.22 -7.61 -7.54
C THR A 53 12.18 -8.96 -6.85
N ALA A 54 11.27 -9.16 -5.91
CA ALA A 54 11.14 -10.38 -5.13
C ALA A 54 10.74 -11.59 -6.00
N SER A 55 11.21 -12.76 -5.57
CA SER A 55 10.85 -14.05 -6.15
C SER A 55 9.67 -14.68 -5.41
N GLU A 56 9.07 -15.72 -5.99
CA GLU A 56 7.96 -16.49 -5.38
C GLU A 56 8.37 -17.22 -4.09
N ALA A 57 9.68 -17.41 -3.86
CA ALA A 57 10.20 -18.05 -2.65
C ALA A 57 10.30 -17.08 -1.45
N GLU A 58 10.10 -15.79 -1.67
CA GLU A 58 10.21 -14.76 -0.64
C GLU A 58 8.86 -14.45 0.01
N ILE A 59 8.93 -14.05 1.27
CA ILE A 59 7.77 -13.66 2.08
C ILE A 59 8.06 -12.29 2.69
N PHE A 60 7.09 -11.40 2.61
CA PHE A 60 7.11 -10.13 3.33
C PHE A 60 6.03 -10.14 4.40
N THR A 61 6.38 -9.76 5.63
CA THR A 61 5.40 -9.50 6.68
C THR A 61 5.44 -8.03 7.05
N LEU A 62 4.34 -7.34 6.79
CA LEU A 62 4.15 -5.93 7.13
C LEU A 62 3.48 -5.85 8.50
N PHE A 63 4.20 -5.38 9.51
CA PHE A 63 3.64 -5.02 10.82
C PHE A 63 3.06 -3.61 10.70
N ILE A 64 1.72 -3.52 10.78
CA ILE A 64 0.99 -2.27 10.53
C ILE A 64 0.30 -1.81 11.82
N ASN A 65 0.70 -0.63 12.29
CA ASN A 65 0.09 0.11 13.39
C ASN A 65 0.24 1.60 13.09
N THR A 66 -0.71 2.19 12.35
CA THR A 66 -0.57 3.52 11.78
C THR A 66 -1.89 4.29 11.79
N PRO A 67 -1.87 5.59 12.07
CA PRO A 67 -3.02 6.45 11.88
C PRO A 67 -3.35 6.72 10.40
N GLY A 68 -2.49 6.30 9.46
CA GLY A 68 -2.55 6.63 8.05
C GLY A 68 -1.54 7.69 7.67
N GLY A 69 -1.78 8.41 6.58
CA GLY A 69 -0.90 9.46 6.07
C GLY A 69 -1.02 9.65 4.56
N TYR A 70 0.10 9.85 3.89
CA TYR A 70 0.13 10.17 2.45
C TYR A 70 -0.47 9.07 1.58
N ILE A 71 -1.54 9.40 0.87
CA ILE A 71 -2.24 8.47 -0.04
C ILE A 71 -1.35 8.05 -1.22
N ASP A 72 -0.49 8.96 -1.70
CA ASP A 72 0.43 8.68 -2.80
C ASP A 72 1.47 7.62 -2.41
N ALA A 73 1.97 7.67 -1.17
CA ALA A 73 2.84 6.63 -0.64
C ALA A 73 2.12 5.28 -0.51
N ALA A 74 0.89 5.30 0.02
CA ALA A 74 0.09 4.10 0.15
C ALA A 74 -0.23 3.46 -1.20
N THR A 75 -0.60 4.23 -2.21
CA THR A 75 -0.84 3.72 -3.57
C THR A 75 0.41 3.13 -4.21
N MET A 76 1.57 3.77 -4.04
CA MET A 76 2.85 3.25 -4.51
C MET A 76 3.20 1.90 -3.86
N ILE A 77 2.96 1.75 -2.55
CA ILE A 77 3.14 0.48 -1.83
C ILE A 77 2.16 -0.58 -2.34
N ILE A 78 0.89 -0.23 -2.54
CA ILE A 78 -0.15 -1.13 -3.06
C ILE A 78 0.25 -1.66 -4.44
N ASP A 79 0.71 -0.79 -5.33
CA ASP A 79 1.18 -1.18 -6.67
C ASP A 79 2.37 -2.14 -6.59
N ALA A 80 3.31 -1.89 -5.66
CA ALA A 80 4.44 -2.78 -5.44
C ALA A 80 4.00 -4.15 -4.90
N ILE A 81 3.05 -4.19 -3.96
CA ILE A 81 2.45 -5.44 -3.45
C ILE A 81 1.78 -6.21 -4.58
N LYS A 82 0.91 -5.56 -5.35
CA LYS A 82 0.13 -6.18 -6.44
C LYS A 82 0.98 -6.73 -7.57
N THR A 83 2.15 -6.16 -7.80
CA THR A 83 3.10 -6.59 -8.85
C THR A 83 4.19 -7.53 -8.33
N SER A 84 4.29 -7.72 -7.01
CA SER A 84 5.24 -8.64 -6.38
C SER A 84 4.89 -10.10 -6.71
N LYS A 85 5.92 -10.93 -6.86
CA LYS A 85 5.78 -12.39 -6.91
C LYS A 85 5.85 -13.03 -5.53
N ALA A 86 6.37 -12.30 -4.53
CA ALA A 86 6.45 -12.76 -3.16
C ALA A 86 5.07 -12.77 -2.50
N LYS A 87 4.90 -13.65 -1.50
CA LYS A 87 3.74 -13.60 -0.61
C LYS A 87 3.87 -12.43 0.35
N VAL A 88 2.85 -11.56 0.42
CA VAL A 88 2.81 -10.41 1.33
C VAL A 88 1.72 -10.59 2.38
N ILE A 89 2.14 -10.56 3.65
CA ILE A 89 1.27 -10.76 4.82
C ILE A 89 1.19 -9.46 5.61
N ALA A 90 -0.02 -8.97 5.87
CA ALA A 90 -0.22 -7.89 6.83
C ALA A 90 -0.43 -8.48 8.23
N ASN A 91 0.36 -8.05 9.21
CA ASN A 91 0.14 -8.31 10.63
C ASN A 91 -0.27 -7.00 11.29
N ILE A 92 -1.58 -6.87 11.58
CA ILE A 92 -2.16 -5.62 12.07
C ILE A 92 -2.43 -5.67 13.57
N SER A 93 -2.04 -4.59 14.27
CA SER A 93 -2.23 -4.45 15.72
C SER A 93 -2.41 -2.98 16.10
N GLY A 94 -3.03 -2.73 17.26
CA GLY A 94 -3.27 -1.37 17.71
C GLY A 94 -4.19 -0.62 16.75
N THR A 95 -3.81 0.56 16.33
CA THR A 95 -4.59 1.38 15.38
C THR A 95 -4.12 1.15 13.94
N VAL A 96 -5.04 0.82 13.06
CA VAL A 96 -4.82 0.76 11.61
C VAL A 96 -5.89 1.62 10.94
N ALA A 97 -5.52 2.81 10.54
CA ALA A 97 -6.48 3.80 10.06
C ALA A 97 -6.13 4.36 8.67
N SER A 98 -7.16 4.87 7.98
CA SER A 98 -6.98 5.63 6.73
C SER A 98 -6.15 4.88 5.69
N ALA A 99 -5.07 5.49 5.18
CA ALA A 99 -4.15 4.90 4.21
C ALA A 99 -3.56 3.54 4.66
N GLY A 100 -3.43 3.29 5.98
CA GLY A 100 -3.00 1.99 6.51
C GLY A 100 -3.98 0.85 6.19
N THR A 101 -5.28 1.15 6.12
CA THR A 101 -6.31 0.15 5.81
C THR A 101 -6.24 -0.35 4.37
N ILE A 102 -5.97 0.53 3.42
CA ILE A 102 -5.85 0.16 2.00
C ILE A 102 -4.57 -0.63 1.72
N ILE A 103 -3.46 -0.33 2.41
CA ILE A 103 -2.24 -1.16 2.35
C ILE A 103 -2.55 -2.56 2.90
N THR A 104 -3.20 -2.64 4.07
CA THR A 104 -3.61 -3.91 4.69
C THR A 104 -4.43 -4.77 3.73
N LEU A 105 -5.44 -4.17 3.09
CA LEU A 105 -6.36 -4.87 2.19
C LEU A 105 -5.74 -5.23 0.82
N ALA A 106 -4.58 -4.71 0.52
CA ALA A 106 -3.82 -5.06 -0.68
C ALA A 106 -2.94 -6.31 -0.50
N CYS A 107 -2.65 -6.70 0.74
CA CYS A 107 -1.84 -7.88 1.06
C CYS A 107 -2.60 -9.19 0.76
N ASP A 108 -1.84 -10.28 0.57
CA ASP A 108 -2.40 -11.60 0.26
C ASP A 108 -3.06 -12.27 1.47
N GLU A 109 -2.58 -11.94 2.66
CA GLU A 109 -3.08 -12.49 3.93
C GLU A 109 -3.06 -11.40 5.01
N VAL A 110 -4.04 -11.43 5.91
CA VAL A 110 -4.12 -10.49 7.03
C VAL A 110 -4.27 -11.24 8.36
N ILE A 111 -3.33 -10.99 9.26
CA ILE A 111 -3.35 -11.46 10.65
C ILE A 111 -3.80 -10.30 11.54
N VAL A 112 -4.88 -10.48 12.30
CA VAL A 112 -5.49 -9.43 13.12
C VAL A 112 -5.27 -9.72 14.61
N ALA A 113 -4.55 -8.84 15.30
CA ALA A 113 -4.34 -8.93 16.76
C ALA A 113 -5.60 -8.59 17.56
N ASP A 114 -5.66 -9.02 18.84
CA ASP A 114 -6.88 -8.93 19.67
C ASP A 114 -7.39 -7.50 19.91
N HIS A 115 -6.50 -6.54 20.01
CA HIS A 115 -6.85 -5.13 20.31
C HIS A 115 -6.71 -4.22 19.09
N THR A 116 -7.00 -4.75 17.90
CA THR A 116 -6.95 -3.96 16.66
C THR A 116 -8.17 -3.04 16.58
N ALA A 117 -7.90 -1.75 16.35
CA ALA A 117 -8.88 -0.75 15.94
C ALA A 117 -8.64 -0.41 14.46
N PHE A 118 -9.59 -0.73 13.61
CA PHE A 118 -9.50 -0.53 12.16
C PHE A 118 -10.47 0.58 11.75
N MET A 119 -9.96 1.66 11.10
CA MET A 119 -10.77 2.82 10.79
C MET A 119 -10.66 3.25 9.33
N ILE A 120 -11.80 3.32 8.68
CA ILE A 120 -11.95 3.79 7.30
C ILE A 120 -12.68 5.11 7.33
N HIS A 121 -12.12 6.11 6.63
CA HIS A 121 -12.73 7.41 6.42
C HIS A 121 -12.43 7.93 5.01
N ASN A 122 -13.13 8.99 4.61
CA ASN A 122 -12.82 9.72 3.38
C ASN A 122 -11.46 10.42 3.52
N TYR A 123 -10.85 10.79 2.41
CA TYR A 123 -9.58 11.52 2.45
C TYR A 123 -9.72 12.87 3.19
N SER A 124 -8.65 13.28 3.81
CA SER A 124 -8.50 14.61 4.38
C SER A 124 -7.28 15.28 3.76
N GLY A 125 -7.40 16.55 3.47
CA GLY A 125 -6.30 17.31 2.87
C GLY A 125 -6.73 18.73 2.55
N GLY A 126 -5.83 19.46 1.93
CA GLY A 126 -6.09 20.84 1.52
C GLY A 126 -5.14 21.27 0.41
N VAL A 127 -5.57 22.26 -0.35
CA VAL A 127 -4.80 22.87 -1.42
C VAL A 127 -4.80 24.38 -1.24
N ARG A 128 -3.71 25.02 -1.60
CA ARG A 128 -3.59 26.49 -1.63
C ARG A 128 -3.32 26.94 -3.06
N GLY A 129 -3.97 28.03 -3.48
CA GLY A 129 -3.82 28.55 -4.82
C GLY A 129 -4.87 29.61 -5.12
N LYS A 130 -5.05 29.95 -6.39
CA LYS A 130 -6.13 30.82 -6.84
C LYS A 130 -7.46 30.08 -6.80
N GLY A 131 -8.58 30.79 -6.65
CA GLY A 131 -9.90 30.19 -6.46
C GLY A 131 -10.27 29.15 -7.54
N HIS A 132 -9.95 29.38 -8.80
CA HIS A 132 -10.22 28.42 -9.88
C HIS A 132 -9.29 27.19 -9.83
N GLU A 133 -8.04 27.35 -9.38
CA GLU A 133 -7.09 26.25 -9.20
C GLU A 133 -7.54 25.35 -8.06
N ILE A 134 -7.95 25.94 -6.93
CA ILE A 134 -8.49 25.20 -5.77
C ILE A 134 -9.71 24.37 -6.20
N LYS A 135 -10.65 24.99 -6.92
CA LYS A 135 -11.87 24.31 -7.37
C LYS A 135 -11.56 23.15 -8.32
N ALA A 136 -10.73 23.38 -9.33
CA ALA A 136 -10.34 22.35 -10.30
C ALA A 136 -9.60 21.17 -9.62
N HIS A 137 -8.69 21.47 -8.68
CA HIS A 137 -8.01 20.44 -7.92
C HIS A 137 -8.98 19.62 -7.05
N GLN A 138 -9.92 20.28 -6.36
CA GLN A 138 -10.89 19.61 -5.51
C GLN A 138 -11.79 18.66 -6.35
N GLU A 139 -12.34 19.15 -7.47
CA GLU A 139 -13.17 18.33 -8.36
C GLU A 139 -12.43 17.11 -8.90
N PHE A 140 -11.14 17.27 -9.24
CA PHE A 140 -10.29 16.15 -9.68
C PHE A 140 -10.07 15.14 -8.56
N MET A 141 -9.69 15.61 -7.36
CA MET A 141 -9.40 14.74 -6.22
C MET A 141 -10.64 13.97 -5.76
N ASP A 142 -11.79 14.64 -5.66
CA ASP A 142 -13.06 13.99 -5.32
C ASP A 142 -13.39 12.85 -6.28
N LYS A 143 -13.29 13.10 -7.58
CA LYS A 143 -13.54 12.07 -8.59
C LYS A 143 -12.52 10.92 -8.49
N SER A 144 -11.23 11.23 -8.51
CA SER A 144 -10.15 10.26 -8.56
C SER A 144 -10.11 9.38 -7.32
N LEU A 145 -10.23 9.98 -6.11
CA LEU A 145 -10.19 9.22 -4.87
C LEU A 145 -11.46 8.41 -4.63
N ASN A 146 -12.63 8.91 -5.02
CA ASN A 146 -13.87 8.13 -4.93
C ASN A 146 -13.82 6.89 -5.82
N GLU A 147 -13.25 6.97 -7.02
CA GLU A 147 -13.02 5.81 -7.89
C GLU A 147 -12.01 4.84 -7.27
N ALA A 148 -10.88 5.35 -6.77
CA ALA A 148 -9.85 4.55 -6.13
C ALA A 148 -10.36 3.83 -4.86
N PHE A 149 -11.12 4.49 -4.01
CA PHE A 149 -11.69 3.89 -2.80
C PHE A 149 -12.64 2.73 -3.11
N ARG A 150 -13.45 2.85 -4.16
CA ARG A 150 -14.31 1.74 -4.62
C ARG A 150 -13.49 0.51 -5.04
N ILE A 151 -12.29 0.71 -5.55
CA ILE A 151 -11.37 -0.38 -5.92
C ILE A 151 -10.71 -0.96 -4.66
N PHE A 152 -10.16 -0.11 -3.78
CA PHE A 152 -9.43 -0.55 -2.59
C PHE A 152 -10.29 -1.34 -1.61
N TYR A 153 -11.52 -0.90 -1.39
CA TYR A 153 -12.44 -1.53 -0.43
C TYR A 153 -13.41 -2.52 -1.07
N LYS A 154 -13.24 -2.85 -2.36
CA LYS A 154 -14.08 -3.85 -3.04
C LYS A 154 -14.07 -5.19 -2.31
N GLY A 155 -15.27 -5.71 -2.01
CA GLY A 155 -15.46 -6.96 -1.29
C GLY A 155 -15.26 -6.85 0.23
N PHE A 156 -14.74 -5.74 0.74
CA PHE A 156 -14.62 -5.47 2.18
C PHE A 156 -15.74 -4.57 2.70
N LEU A 157 -16.11 -3.54 1.94
CA LEU A 157 -17.29 -2.71 2.19
C LEU A 157 -18.41 -3.01 1.20
N THR A 158 -19.63 -2.87 1.64
CA THR A 158 -20.81 -2.83 0.77
C THR A 158 -20.90 -1.47 0.06
N ASP A 159 -21.63 -1.39 -1.06
CA ASP A 159 -21.82 -0.11 -1.79
C ASP A 159 -22.48 0.96 -0.92
N LYS A 160 -23.40 0.55 -0.02
CA LYS A 160 -24.04 1.46 0.92
C LYS A 160 -23.06 2.03 1.95
N GLU A 161 -22.19 1.20 2.49
CA GLU A 161 -21.13 1.63 3.42
C GLU A 161 -20.13 2.52 2.71
N MET A 162 -19.73 2.16 1.51
CA MET A 162 -18.83 2.98 0.69
C MET A 162 -19.40 4.39 0.45
N THR A 163 -20.68 4.48 0.13
CA THR A 163 -21.35 5.77 -0.04
C THR A 163 -21.31 6.58 1.26
N ARG A 164 -21.56 5.95 2.41
CA ARG A 164 -21.48 6.64 3.72
C ARG A 164 -20.06 7.15 4.01
N VAL A 165 -19.03 6.37 3.69
CA VAL A 165 -17.62 6.81 3.86
C VAL A 165 -17.33 8.02 2.97
N ILE A 166 -17.74 7.98 1.70
CA ILE A 166 -17.57 9.10 0.75
C ILE A 166 -18.31 10.35 1.24
N ASP A 167 -19.47 10.17 1.85
CA ASP A 167 -20.27 11.26 2.45
C ASP A 167 -19.70 11.78 3.79
N GLY A 168 -18.55 11.27 4.22
CA GLY A 168 -17.79 11.76 5.38
C GLY A 168 -18.08 11.05 6.70
N HIS A 169 -18.60 9.81 6.69
CA HIS A 169 -18.82 9.02 7.91
C HIS A 169 -17.62 8.10 8.18
N ASP A 170 -16.99 8.25 9.31
CA ASP A 170 -15.92 7.36 9.76
C ASP A 170 -16.49 5.99 10.16
N MET A 171 -15.82 4.94 9.74
CA MET A 171 -16.19 3.56 10.10
C MET A 171 -15.10 2.95 10.98
N TRP A 172 -15.42 2.72 12.23
CA TRP A 172 -14.57 2.05 13.21
C TRP A 172 -14.99 0.60 13.39
N MET A 173 -14.01 -0.31 13.30
CA MET A 173 -14.24 -1.75 13.40
C MET A 173 -13.22 -2.38 14.34
N GLY A 174 -13.69 -3.29 15.19
CA GLY A 174 -12.83 -4.13 16.01
C GLY A 174 -12.47 -5.44 15.30
N LYS A 175 -11.58 -6.24 15.92
CA LYS A 175 -11.07 -7.51 15.37
C LYS A 175 -12.17 -8.41 14.79
N ALA A 176 -13.24 -8.66 15.52
CA ALA A 176 -14.28 -9.62 15.12
C ALA A 176 -14.92 -9.20 13.77
N GLU A 177 -15.27 -7.92 13.64
CA GLU A 177 -15.85 -7.39 12.41
C GLU A 177 -14.86 -7.40 11.24
N VAL A 178 -13.61 -7.01 11.49
CA VAL A 178 -12.55 -7.05 10.47
C VAL A 178 -12.36 -8.47 9.94
N MET A 179 -12.27 -9.46 10.84
CA MET A 179 -12.11 -10.87 10.47
C MET A 179 -13.29 -11.40 9.65
N GLU A 180 -14.53 -11.05 10.03
CA GLU A 180 -15.74 -11.44 9.29
C GLU A 180 -15.71 -10.86 7.86
N ARG A 181 -15.33 -9.60 7.73
CA ARG A 181 -15.25 -8.92 6.42
C ARG A 181 -14.12 -9.47 5.53
N LEU A 182 -12.98 -9.79 6.13
CA LEU A 182 -11.85 -10.42 5.42
C LEU A 182 -12.22 -11.80 4.91
N SER A 183 -12.93 -12.64 5.71
CA SER A 183 -13.36 -13.95 5.23
C SER A 183 -14.25 -13.82 3.99
N LYS A 184 -15.22 -12.93 4.02
CA LYS A 184 -16.11 -12.66 2.86
C LYS A 184 -15.33 -12.15 1.64
N LYS A 185 -14.33 -11.29 1.84
CA LYS A 185 -13.49 -10.74 0.76
C LYS A 185 -12.68 -11.83 0.08
N TYR A 186 -12.10 -12.76 0.82
CA TYR A 186 -11.24 -13.82 0.29
C TYR A 186 -12.01 -15.06 -0.19
N GLU A 187 -13.22 -15.31 0.32
CA GLU A 187 -14.11 -16.36 -0.17
C GLU A 187 -14.85 -16.00 -1.46
N ALA A 188 -14.97 -14.70 -1.77
CA ALA A 188 -15.59 -14.26 -3.01
C ALA A 188 -14.72 -14.73 -4.20
N PRO A 189 -15.30 -15.38 -5.24
CA PRO A 189 -14.53 -15.76 -6.41
C PRO A 189 -13.85 -14.53 -6.99
N THR A 190 -12.53 -14.57 -7.05
CA THR A 190 -11.71 -13.53 -7.68
C THR A 190 -12.04 -13.50 -9.16
N THR A 191 -13.00 -12.68 -9.58
CA THR A 191 -13.11 -12.26 -10.97
C THR A 191 -11.88 -11.40 -11.26
N SER A 192 -10.83 -12.04 -11.75
CA SER A 192 -9.58 -11.44 -12.20
C SER A 192 -9.82 -10.60 -13.47
N THR A 193 -10.43 -9.43 -13.33
CA THR A 193 -10.63 -8.51 -14.45
C THR A 193 -10.70 -7.09 -13.98
N LEU A 194 -9.63 -6.56 -13.36
CA LEU A 194 -9.53 -5.11 -13.13
C LEU A 194 -8.12 -4.53 -13.34
N TYR A 195 -7.17 -5.35 -13.78
CA TYR A 195 -5.94 -4.85 -14.39
C TYR A 195 -5.77 -5.49 -15.77
N ASP A 196 -6.79 -5.29 -16.62
CA ASP A 196 -6.56 -5.40 -18.06
C ASP A 196 -5.75 -4.14 -18.43
N THR A 197 -4.45 -4.34 -18.51
CA THR A 197 -3.46 -3.33 -18.86
C THR A 197 -3.59 -2.96 -20.33
N GLY A 198 -4.74 -2.44 -20.71
CA GLY A 198 -5.02 -1.88 -22.02
C GLY A 198 -4.31 -0.56 -22.31
N CYS A 199 -3.33 -0.15 -21.49
CA CYS A 199 -2.59 1.11 -21.65
C CYS A 199 -1.08 0.99 -21.80
N CYS A 200 -0.53 -0.21 -22.05
CA CYS A 200 0.84 -0.32 -22.55
C CYS A 200 0.80 -0.65 -24.02
N GLY A 201 0.57 0.35 -24.88
CA GLY A 201 0.92 0.25 -26.26
C GLY A 201 2.38 -0.17 -26.38
N GLU A 202 2.66 -1.21 -27.16
CA GLU A 202 4.01 -1.66 -27.44
C GLU A 202 4.88 -0.47 -27.83
N LEU A 203 5.95 -0.22 -27.07
CA LEU A 203 6.98 0.71 -27.45
C LEU A 203 7.55 0.24 -28.78
N PRO A 204 7.61 1.11 -29.81
CA PRO A 204 8.16 0.73 -31.09
C PRO A 204 9.62 0.34 -30.92
N THR A 205 9.95 -0.91 -31.29
CA THR A 205 11.33 -1.43 -31.33
C THR A 205 12.18 -0.51 -32.20
N PRO A 206 13.33 0.00 -31.72
CA PRO A 206 14.18 0.83 -32.55
C PRO A 206 14.69 0.03 -33.75
N ALA A 207 14.42 0.53 -34.95
CA ALA A 207 14.87 -0.06 -36.20
C ALA A 207 16.39 -0.21 -36.19
N ARG A 208 16.88 -1.46 -36.35
CA ARG A 208 18.33 -1.74 -36.57
C ARG A 208 18.76 -1.05 -37.84
N ARG A 209 19.58 -0.04 -37.71
CA ARG A 209 20.30 0.55 -38.86
C ARG A 209 21.23 -0.50 -39.46
N GLY A 210 20.85 -1.01 -40.65
CA GLY A 210 21.65 -1.90 -41.42
C GLY A 210 22.98 -1.21 -41.82
N ARG A 211 24.10 -1.86 -41.49
CA ARG A 211 25.43 -1.49 -42.04
C ARG A 211 25.42 -1.81 -43.51
N LYS A 212 25.68 -0.79 -44.36
CA LYS A 212 26.02 -0.99 -45.79
C LYS A 212 27.37 -1.71 -45.91
N PRO A 213 27.51 -2.71 -46.79
CA PRO A 213 28.81 -3.30 -47.09
C PRO A 213 29.68 -2.26 -47.81
N LYS A 214 30.95 -2.21 -47.41
CA LYS A 214 31.98 -1.45 -48.13
C LYS A 214 32.36 -2.24 -49.38
N ALA A 215 32.39 -1.53 -50.53
CA ALA A 215 33.01 -1.97 -51.75
C ALA A 215 34.53 -2.01 -51.63
#